data_a25bed8923e9f6e369f7a09ecb4a26f0
#
_entry.id   a25bed8923e9f6e369f7a09ecb4a26f0
#
_cell.length_a   1.000
_cell.length_b   1.000
_cell.length_c   1.000
_cell.angle_alpha   90.00
_cell.angle_beta   90.00
_cell.angle_gamma   90.00
#
_symmetry.space_group_name_H-M   'P 1'
#
loop_
_entity.id
_entity.type
_entity.pdbx_description
1 polymer ?
#
loop_
_entity_poly.entity_id
_entity_poly.type
_entity_poly.pdbx_seq_one_letter_code
_entity_poly.pdbx_strand_id
1 'polypeptide(L)'
;MKNILIISALAGVLALSSCWRDDLYYATVDRATVRIEADWTPARLTPNGVSAFVFDRNGAAFDVVRSNDSRKVDLSLPEGSYSVVVLNNTLDEYRNIESAGTDRLETFALMGRAVSPNFTSLGGGTRAESFIGEPDTVAGSVVRNIEVTRKMIEYFRTKPHGMEPAPAAVYQTAPTRIISVADIRVHVKGLKYAAGAPRTHLKNLSGGYYLDSDKPHSL
;
A
#
# COMPACT_ATOMS: atom_id res chain seq x y z
N MET A 1 -71.22 -5.16 -0.68
CA MET A 1 -70.13 -4.57 0.15
C MET A 1 -69.03 -5.60 0.54
N LYS A 2 -69.36 -6.83 0.88
CA LYS A 2 -68.37 -7.87 1.25
C LYS A 2 -67.35 -8.20 0.13
N ASN A 3 -67.79 -8.23 -1.12
CA ASN A 3 -66.89 -8.59 -2.27
C ASN A 3 -65.88 -7.49 -2.65
N ILE A 4 -66.25 -6.22 -2.38
CA ILE A 4 -65.35 -5.08 -2.63
C ILE A 4 -64.18 -5.05 -1.63
N LEU A 5 -64.48 -5.41 -0.38
CA LEU A 5 -63.47 -5.50 0.69
C LEU A 5 -62.43 -6.63 0.44
N ILE A 6 -62.87 -7.77 -0.12
CA ILE A 6 -61.96 -8.88 -0.47
C ILE A 6 -61.06 -8.52 -1.64
N ILE A 7 -61.59 -7.79 -2.65
CA ILE A 7 -60.80 -7.37 -3.84
C ILE A 7 -59.77 -6.32 -3.43
N SER A 8 -60.10 -5.40 -2.56
CA SER A 8 -59.14 -4.39 -2.06
C SER A 8 -58.05 -4.98 -1.16
N ALA A 9 -58.37 -6.01 -0.35
CA ALA A 9 -57.37 -6.71 0.44
C ALA A 9 -56.41 -7.52 -0.44
N LEU A 10 -56.89 -8.18 -1.50
CA LEU A 10 -56.07 -8.94 -2.43
C LEU A 10 -55.13 -8.03 -3.25
N ALA A 11 -55.61 -6.85 -3.66
CA ALA A 11 -54.77 -5.88 -4.36
C ALA A 11 -53.64 -5.29 -3.46
N GLY A 12 -53.92 -5.11 -2.16
CA GLY A 12 -52.92 -4.67 -1.19
C GLY A 12 -51.81 -5.70 -0.95
N VAL A 13 -52.13 -6.98 -0.95
CA VAL A 13 -51.09 -8.05 -0.78
C VAL A 13 -50.21 -8.20 -2.01
N LEU A 14 -50.74 -8.01 -3.21
CA LEU A 14 -49.96 -8.01 -4.45
C LEU A 14 -49.03 -6.79 -4.59
N ALA A 15 -49.37 -5.65 -4.01
CA ALA A 15 -48.50 -4.47 -4.03
C ALA A 15 -47.30 -4.58 -3.07
N LEU A 16 -47.40 -5.41 -2.01
CA LEU A 16 -46.30 -5.64 -1.06
C LEU A 16 -45.25 -6.65 -1.57
N SER A 17 -45.58 -7.48 -2.57
CA SER A 17 -44.64 -8.43 -3.15
C SER A 17 -43.77 -7.83 -4.27
N SER A 18 -44.06 -6.57 -4.69
CA SER A 18 -43.35 -5.88 -5.79
C SER A 18 -42.06 -5.17 -5.37
N CYS A 19 -41.71 -5.17 -4.09
CA CYS A 19 -40.52 -4.44 -3.60
C CYS A 19 -39.24 -5.26 -3.49
N TRP A 20 -39.22 -6.50 -3.96
CA TRP A 20 -37.96 -7.24 -4.11
C TRP A 20 -37.46 -7.05 -5.54
N ARG A 21 -36.89 -5.86 -5.80
CA ARG A 21 -35.97 -5.70 -6.91
C ARG A 21 -34.64 -6.25 -6.45
N ASP A 22 -34.22 -7.34 -7.07
CA ASP A 22 -32.81 -7.73 -7.06
C ASP A 22 -32.04 -6.55 -7.66
N ASP A 23 -31.12 -5.97 -6.91
CA ASP A 23 -30.17 -5.02 -7.47
C ASP A 23 -29.51 -5.65 -8.67
N LEU A 24 -29.57 -4.97 -9.84
CA LEU A 24 -28.97 -5.44 -11.06
C LEU A 24 -27.44 -5.45 -10.91
N TYR A 25 -26.92 -6.58 -10.50
CA TYR A 25 -25.52 -6.88 -10.28
C TYR A 25 -24.76 -7.02 -11.61
N TYR A 26 -24.76 -5.98 -12.46
CA TYR A 26 -24.10 -6.07 -13.77
C TYR A 26 -22.61 -5.77 -13.77
N ALA A 27 -22.05 -5.15 -12.75
CA ALA A 27 -20.69 -4.63 -12.82
C ALA A 27 -19.64 -5.36 -11.99
N THR A 28 -20.01 -6.25 -11.04
CA THR A 28 -19.06 -6.78 -10.06
C THR A 28 -18.84 -8.29 -10.13
N VAL A 29 -19.42 -8.94 -11.11
CA VAL A 29 -19.54 -10.40 -11.13
C VAL A 29 -18.27 -11.11 -11.61
N ASP A 30 -17.28 -10.38 -12.13
CA ASP A 30 -16.04 -10.95 -12.66
C ASP A 30 -14.82 -10.68 -11.75
N ARG A 31 -15.07 -10.43 -10.47
CA ARG A 31 -14.02 -10.20 -9.47
C ARG A 31 -14.21 -11.04 -8.22
N ALA A 32 -13.12 -11.41 -7.59
CA ALA A 32 -13.11 -12.05 -6.28
C ALA A 32 -12.40 -11.16 -5.27
N THR A 33 -12.85 -11.19 -4.02
CA THR A 33 -12.17 -10.51 -2.92
C THR A 33 -11.09 -11.41 -2.36
N VAL A 34 -9.85 -10.90 -2.37
CA VAL A 34 -8.67 -11.51 -1.76
C VAL A 34 -8.22 -10.61 -0.62
N ARG A 35 -7.91 -11.20 0.53
CA ARG A 35 -7.43 -10.46 1.70
C ARG A 35 -5.93 -10.62 1.85
N ILE A 36 -5.23 -9.51 2.14
CA ILE A 36 -3.87 -9.53 2.63
C ILE A 36 -3.90 -9.15 4.11
N GLU A 37 -3.30 -9.98 4.96
CA GLU A 37 -3.11 -9.73 6.37
C GLU A 37 -1.64 -9.40 6.64
N ALA A 38 -1.39 -8.25 7.28
CA ALA A 38 -0.06 -7.74 7.54
C ALA A 38 0.27 -7.81 9.04
N ASP A 39 1.33 -8.53 9.38
CA ASP A 39 1.93 -8.51 10.71
C ASP A 39 3.10 -7.52 10.77
N TRP A 40 2.89 -6.38 11.43
CA TRP A 40 3.89 -5.32 11.54
C TRP A 40 4.91 -5.52 12.67
N THR A 41 4.84 -6.64 13.38
CA THR A 41 5.76 -6.96 14.50
C THR A 41 7.24 -6.91 14.06
N PRO A 42 7.66 -7.45 12.90
CA PRO A 42 9.05 -7.38 12.47
C PRO A 42 9.53 -5.95 12.20
N ALA A 43 8.64 -5.10 11.71
CA ALA A 43 8.94 -3.68 11.47
C ALA A 43 8.98 -2.86 12.76
N ARG A 44 8.45 -3.38 13.87
CA ARG A 44 8.26 -2.66 15.16
C ARG A 44 7.49 -1.36 14.95
N LEU A 45 6.41 -1.43 14.19
CA LEU A 45 5.53 -0.32 13.87
C LEU A 45 4.09 -0.64 14.23
N THR A 46 3.32 0.42 14.46
CA THR A 46 1.87 0.37 14.55
C THR A 46 1.31 1.42 13.58
N PRO A 47 1.16 1.06 12.28
CA PRO A 47 0.67 2.01 11.30
C PRO A 47 -0.79 2.36 11.54
N ASN A 48 -1.20 3.55 11.12
CA ASN A 48 -2.60 3.99 11.16
C ASN A 48 -3.44 3.41 10.01
N GLY A 49 -2.77 2.92 8.97
CA GLY A 49 -3.38 2.33 7.79
C GLY A 49 -2.34 1.58 6.96
N VAL A 50 -2.79 1.06 5.84
CA VAL A 50 -1.96 0.32 4.89
C VAL A 50 -2.35 0.68 3.47
N SER A 51 -1.36 0.79 2.58
CA SER A 51 -1.57 0.85 1.13
C SER A 51 -1.02 -0.39 0.44
N ALA A 52 -1.80 -0.91 -0.48
CA ALA A 52 -1.49 -2.08 -1.29
C ALA A 52 -1.44 -1.66 -2.77
N PHE A 53 -0.26 -1.74 -3.37
CA PHE A 53 -0.04 -1.49 -4.79
C PHE A 53 -0.06 -2.82 -5.52
N VAL A 54 -1.07 -2.99 -6.35
CA VAL A 54 -1.32 -4.25 -7.07
C VAL A 54 -0.68 -4.18 -8.45
N PHE A 55 0.05 -5.22 -8.82
CA PHE A 55 0.69 -5.39 -10.12
C PHE A 55 0.20 -6.68 -10.77
N ASP A 56 -0.02 -6.64 -12.06
CA ASP A 56 -0.40 -7.81 -12.83
C ASP A 56 0.78 -8.80 -13.00
N ARG A 57 0.53 -9.92 -13.68
CA ARG A 57 1.54 -10.96 -13.93
C ARG A 57 2.75 -10.46 -14.73
N ASN A 58 2.62 -9.35 -15.47
CA ASN A 58 3.69 -8.73 -16.24
C ASN A 58 4.43 -7.66 -15.43
N GLY A 59 4.08 -7.48 -14.18
CA GLY A 59 4.61 -6.44 -13.32
C GLY A 59 4.07 -5.05 -13.61
N ALA A 60 3.06 -4.89 -14.44
CA ALA A 60 2.44 -3.58 -14.69
C ALA A 60 1.48 -3.21 -13.55
N ALA A 61 1.46 -1.93 -13.17
CA ALA A 61 0.56 -1.42 -12.15
C ALA A 61 -0.90 -1.66 -12.57
N PHE A 62 -1.69 -2.22 -11.67
CA PHE A 62 -3.08 -2.58 -11.90
C PHE A 62 -4.04 -1.76 -11.05
N ASP A 63 -3.77 -1.63 -9.74
CA ASP A 63 -4.64 -0.92 -8.80
C ASP A 63 -3.86 -0.47 -7.56
N VAL A 64 -4.41 0.49 -6.82
CA VAL A 64 -3.89 0.92 -5.51
C VAL A 64 -5.03 0.98 -4.52
N VAL A 65 -5.01 0.11 -3.53
CA VAL A 65 -6.03 0.02 -2.48
C VAL A 65 -5.47 0.51 -1.16
N ARG A 66 -6.25 1.34 -0.46
CA ARG A 66 -5.90 1.89 0.86
C ARG A 66 -6.89 1.37 1.90
N SER A 67 -6.39 1.03 3.07
CA SER A 67 -7.21 0.58 4.21
C SER A 67 -6.82 1.32 5.48
N ASN A 68 -7.82 1.76 6.24
CA ASN A 68 -7.60 2.31 7.58
C ASN A 68 -7.37 1.20 8.63
N ASP A 69 -7.62 -0.06 8.28
CA ASP A 69 -7.21 -1.21 9.10
C ASP A 69 -5.79 -1.58 8.71
N SER A 70 -4.84 -1.27 9.57
CA SER A 70 -3.43 -1.54 9.32
C SER A 70 -3.08 -3.02 9.22
N ARG A 71 -3.96 -3.90 9.73
CA ARG A 71 -3.72 -5.36 9.75
C ARG A 71 -4.24 -6.08 8.52
N LYS A 72 -5.14 -5.46 7.75
CA LYS A 72 -5.73 -6.12 6.57
C LYS A 72 -6.11 -5.14 5.49
N VAL A 73 -6.03 -5.61 4.26
CA VAL A 73 -6.57 -4.94 3.09
C VAL A 73 -7.27 -5.96 2.20
N ASP A 74 -8.47 -5.61 1.77
CA ASP A 74 -9.27 -6.45 0.86
C ASP A 74 -9.14 -5.91 -0.56
N LEU A 75 -8.70 -6.77 -1.47
CA LEU A 75 -8.47 -6.49 -2.87
C LEU A 75 -9.56 -7.14 -3.71
N SER A 76 -10.26 -6.36 -4.52
CA SER A 76 -11.23 -6.87 -5.49
C SER A 76 -10.54 -7.05 -6.84
N LEU A 77 -10.25 -8.30 -7.23
CA LEU A 77 -9.42 -8.60 -8.40
C LEU A 77 -10.16 -9.51 -9.39
N PRO A 78 -10.02 -9.27 -10.72
CA PRO A 78 -10.47 -10.20 -11.75
C PRO A 78 -9.61 -11.46 -11.78
N GLU A 79 -9.97 -12.43 -12.60
CA GLU A 79 -9.18 -13.63 -12.84
C GLU A 79 -7.77 -13.27 -13.33
N GLY A 80 -6.75 -13.81 -12.67
CA GLY A 80 -5.36 -13.51 -13.01
C GLY A 80 -4.37 -13.83 -11.90
N SER A 81 -3.11 -13.53 -12.17
CA SER A 81 -1.99 -13.65 -11.23
C SER A 81 -1.45 -12.26 -10.92
N TYR A 82 -1.18 -11.99 -9.65
CA TYR A 82 -0.83 -10.67 -9.17
C TYR A 82 0.34 -10.71 -8.18
N SER A 83 1.02 -9.57 -8.09
CA SER A 83 1.95 -9.26 -7.00
C SER A 83 1.48 -7.98 -6.31
N VAL A 84 1.68 -7.89 -5.00
CA VAL A 84 1.22 -6.73 -4.22
C VAL A 84 2.34 -6.23 -3.34
N VAL A 85 2.64 -4.94 -3.44
CA VAL A 85 3.51 -4.22 -2.51
C VAL A 85 2.63 -3.63 -1.42
N VAL A 86 2.96 -3.94 -0.17
CA VAL A 86 2.27 -3.44 1.02
C VAL A 86 3.16 -2.45 1.74
N LEU A 87 2.68 -1.23 1.98
CA LEU A 87 3.40 -0.16 2.70
C LEU A 87 2.58 0.34 3.88
N ASN A 88 3.27 0.85 4.92
CA ASN A 88 2.68 1.33 6.17
C ASN A 88 1.91 2.65 6.05
N ASN A 89 2.07 3.38 4.94
CA ASN A 89 1.39 4.66 4.66
C ASN A 89 1.08 4.78 3.17
N THR A 90 0.36 5.83 2.80
CA THR A 90 0.24 6.21 1.39
C THR A 90 1.49 7.00 0.97
N LEU A 91 1.80 6.99 -0.34
CA LEU A 91 2.98 7.70 -0.84
C LEU A 91 2.93 9.21 -0.55
N ASP A 92 1.74 9.79 -0.51
CA ASP A 92 1.52 11.21 -0.26
C ASP A 92 1.74 11.62 1.22
N GLU A 93 1.72 10.66 2.14
CA GLU A 93 1.95 10.91 3.57
C GLU A 93 3.44 11.00 3.92
N TYR A 94 4.31 10.51 3.05
CA TYR A 94 5.74 10.63 3.27
C TYR A 94 6.22 12.04 2.94
N ARG A 95 6.94 12.67 3.88
CA ARG A 95 7.47 14.03 3.73
C ARG A 95 8.81 14.04 3.01
N ASN A 96 9.68 13.14 3.39
CA ASN A 96 11.07 13.07 2.95
C ASN A 96 11.37 11.86 2.06
N ILE A 97 10.34 11.18 1.61
CA ILE A 97 10.44 10.06 0.66
C ILE A 97 9.71 10.44 -0.63
N GLU A 98 10.29 10.08 -1.74
CA GLU A 98 9.71 10.13 -3.09
C GLU A 98 9.60 8.72 -3.64
N SER A 99 8.62 8.50 -4.49
CA SER A 99 8.49 7.25 -5.23
C SER A 99 8.84 7.45 -6.69
N ALA A 100 9.44 6.45 -7.31
CA ALA A 100 9.71 6.40 -8.74
C ALA A 100 9.29 5.05 -9.32
N GLY A 101 8.98 5.02 -10.62
CA GLY A 101 8.68 3.81 -11.36
C GLY A 101 7.50 3.01 -10.81
N THR A 102 6.49 3.69 -10.26
CA THR A 102 5.31 3.06 -9.64
C THR A 102 4.39 2.36 -10.63
N ASP A 103 4.61 2.56 -11.92
CA ASP A 103 3.91 1.92 -13.03
C ASP A 103 4.32 0.46 -13.25
N ARG A 104 5.49 0.06 -12.72
CA ARG A 104 6.00 -1.30 -12.82
C ARG A 104 6.64 -1.76 -11.52
N LEU A 105 6.37 -3.02 -11.14
CA LEU A 105 6.91 -3.62 -9.92
C LEU A 105 8.45 -3.59 -9.89
N GLU A 106 9.09 -3.94 -11.00
CA GLU A 106 10.57 -4.02 -11.13
C GLU A 106 11.29 -2.67 -10.99
N THR A 107 10.58 -1.56 -11.31
CA THR A 107 11.12 -0.21 -11.24
C THR A 107 10.61 0.57 -10.04
N PHE A 108 9.67 0.00 -9.29
CA PHE A 108 9.11 0.69 -8.12
C PHE A 108 10.16 0.86 -7.04
N ALA A 109 10.61 2.09 -6.89
CA ALA A 109 11.60 2.50 -5.91
C ALA A 109 11.06 3.57 -4.96
N LEU A 110 11.55 3.54 -3.73
CA LEU A 110 11.41 4.61 -2.75
C LEU A 110 12.76 5.28 -2.59
N MET A 111 12.79 6.59 -2.69
CA MET A 111 14.01 7.40 -2.64
C MET A 111 13.87 8.49 -1.60
N GLY A 112 14.96 8.81 -0.91
CA GLY A 112 15.00 9.98 -0.03
C GLY A 112 14.92 11.27 -0.85
N ARG A 113 14.08 12.20 -0.41
CA ARG A 113 13.93 13.50 -1.05
C ARG A 113 15.18 14.34 -0.85
N ALA A 114 15.69 14.92 -1.92
CA ALA A 114 16.83 15.82 -1.87
C ALA A 114 16.51 17.09 -1.04
N VAL A 115 17.45 17.48 -0.19
CA VAL A 115 17.34 18.72 0.59
C VAL A 115 17.64 19.92 -0.31
N SER A 116 17.04 21.06 0.01
CA SER A 116 17.20 22.33 -0.71
C SER A 116 18.67 22.68 -1.02
N PRO A 117 18.95 23.30 -2.19
CA PRO A 117 20.30 23.69 -2.64
C PRO A 117 21.12 24.54 -1.66
N ASN A 118 20.46 25.22 -0.74
CA ASN A 118 21.15 26.01 0.31
C ASN A 118 22.01 25.16 1.26
N PHE A 119 21.75 23.85 1.33
CA PHE A 119 22.58 22.91 2.08
C PHE A 119 23.76 22.38 1.25
N THR A 120 23.66 22.37 -0.08
CA THR A 120 24.69 21.83 -0.98
C THR A 120 25.86 22.80 -1.16
N SER A 121 25.66 24.12 -0.95
CA SER A 121 26.70 25.15 -1.11
C SER A 121 27.77 25.15 -0.01
N LEU A 122 27.65 24.27 0.98
CA LEU A 122 28.55 24.24 2.13
C LEU A 122 29.69 23.22 2.00
N GLY A 123 29.69 22.41 0.98
CA GLY A 123 30.80 21.51 0.64
C GLY A 123 31.55 22.07 -0.56
N GLY A 124 32.78 22.59 -0.39
CA GLY A 124 33.61 23.17 -1.44
C GLY A 124 34.08 22.19 -2.53
N GLY A 125 33.20 21.29 -2.99
CA GLY A 125 33.42 20.32 -4.04
C GLY A 125 32.84 20.78 -5.37
N THR A 126 33.56 20.58 -6.47
CA THR A 126 33.18 20.91 -7.85
C THR A 126 32.06 19.99 -8.41
N ARG A 127 31.53 19.03 -7.64
CA ARG A 127 30.38 18.20 -7.94
C ARG A 127 29.25 18.56 -6.99
N ALA A 128 28.08 18.88 -7.52
CA ALA A 128 26.87 19.03 -6.72
C ALA A 128 26.59 17.69 -6.00
N GLU A 129 26.95 17.61 -4.72
CA GLU A 129 26.59 16.47 -3.87
C GLU A 129 25.11 16.62 -3.51
N SER A 130 24.32 15.59 -3.79
CA SER A 130 22.92 15.54 -3.37
C SER A 130 22.86 15.11 -1.90
N PHE A 131 22.20 15.91 -1.08
CA PHE A 131 21.93 15.57 0.32
C PHE A 131 20.48 15.16 0.47
N ILE A 132 20.27 14.13 1.24
CA ILE A 132 18.94 13.59 1.55
C ILE A 132 18.60 14.01 2.98
N GLY A 133 17.36 14.48 3.19
CA GLY A 133 16.83 14.75 4.53
C GLY A 133 16.66 13.49 5.37
N GLU A 134 16.37 13.66 6.64
CA GLU A 134 16.01 12.54 7.51
C GLU A 134 14.78 11.81 6.92
N PRO A 135 14.89 10.53 6.58
CA PRO A 135 13.81 9.82 5.93
C PRO A 135 12.66 9.52 6.90
N ASP A 136 11.46 9.44 6.37
CA ASP A 136 10.29 8.95 7.11
C ASP A 136 10.48 7.47 7.48
N THR A 137 9.76 7.01 8.48
CA THR A 137 9.75 5.59 8.83
C THR A 137 8.94 4.82 7.79
N VAL A 138 9.62 4.04 6.98
CA VAL A 138 9.01 3.21 5.93
C VAL A 138 9.22 1.74 6.22
N ALA A 139 8.14 0.99 6.15
CA ALA A 139 8.15 -0.45 6.20
C ALA A 139 7.23 -1.01 5.12
N GLY A 140 7.62 -2.13 4.56
CA GLY A 140 6.86 -2.76 3.51
C GLY A 140 7.24 -4.22 3.28
N SER A 141 6.49 -4.84 2.40
CA SER A 141 6.71 -6.21 1.94
C SER A 141 6.14 -6.38 0.55
N VAL A 142 6.58 -7.42 -0.14
CA VAL A 142 6.04 -7.83 -1.44
C VAL A 142 5.42 -9.20 -1.29
N VAL A 143 4.12 -9.30 -1.59
CA VAL A 143 3.37 -10.56 -1.67
C VAL A 143 3.30 -10.94 -3.13
N ARG A 144 3.82 -12.12 -3.49
CA ARG A 144 3.85 -12.63 -4.86
C ARG A 144 2.92 -13.82 -5.03
N ASN A 145 2.65 -14.17 -6.28
CA ASN A 145 1.87 -15.36 -6.64
C ASN A 145 0.45 -15.35 -6.02
N ILE A 146 -0.20 -14.19 -6.06
CA ILE A 146 -1.61 -14.07 -5.70
C ILE A 146 -2.42 -14.53 -6.90
N GLU A 147 -3.05 -15.68 -6.79
CA GLU A 147 -3.84 -16.27 -7.85
C GLU A 147 -5.33 -16.04 -7.62
N VAL A 148 -6.00 -15.44 -8.58
CA VAL A 148 -7.46 -15.33 -8.61
C VAL A 148 -7.99 -16.23 -9.70
N THR A 149 -8.69 -17.30 -9.30
CA THR A 149 -9.22 -18.29 -10.21
C THR A 149 -10.71 -18.06 -10.49
N ARG A 150 -11.17 -18.60 -11.61
CA ARG A 150 -12.60 -18.58 -11.98
C ARG A 150 -13.51 -19.17 -10.90
N LYS A 151 -13.06 -20.21 -10.21
CA LYS A 151 -13.79 -20.79 -9.07
C LYS A 151 -14.01 -19.81 -7.92
N MET A 152 -13.03 -18.97 -7.65
CA MET A 152 -13.15 -17.90 -6.64
C MET A 152 -14.21 -16.89 -7.04
N ILE A 153 -14.25 -16.49 -8.32
CA ILE A 153 -15.25 -15.56 -8.85
C ILE A 153 -16.65 -16.19 -8.79
N GLU A 154 -16.80 -17.44 -9.19
CA GLU A 154 -18.08 -18.18 -9.12
C GLU A 154 -18.59 -18.29 -7.69
N TYR A 155 -17.71 -18.45 -6.71
CA TYR A 155 -18.10 -18.47 -5.29
C TYR A 155 -18.76 -17.14 -4.88
N PHE A 156 -18.28 -15.98 -5.36
CA PHE A 156 -18.94 -14.70 -5.09
C PHE A 156 -20.25 -14.54 -5.85
N ARG A 157 -20.38 -15.13 -7.04
CA ARG A 157 -21.62 -15.12 -7.84
C ARG A 157 -22.76 -15.85 -7.18
N THR A 158 -22.49 -16.94 -6.48
CA THR A 158 -23.50 -17.87 -5.95
C THR A 158 -23.94 -17.52 -4.54
N LYS A 159 -23.40 -16.46 -3.93
CA LYS A 159 -23.77 -16.11 -2.55
C LYS A 159 -25.13 -15.42 -2.46
N PRO A 160 -25.93 -15.78 -1.42
CA PRO A 160 -27.20 -15.10 -1.15
C PRO A 160 -26.97 -13.61 -0.81
N HIS A 161 -27.88 -12.77 -1.28
CA HIS A 161 -27.94 -11.34 -0.93
C HIS A 161 -27.94 -11.16 0.60
N GLY A 162 -27.17 -10.18 1.10
CA GLY A 162 -27.14 -9.80 2.51
C GLY A 162 -26.09 -10.47 3.37
N MET A 163 -25.29 -11.40 2.84
CA MET A 163 -24.11 -11.89 3.53
C MET A 163 -22.86 -11.22 2.99
N GLU A 164 -22.12 -10.51 3.81
CA GLU A 164 -20.77 -10.07 3.46
C GLU A 164 -19.92 -11.32 3.16
N PRO A 165 -19.44 -11.51 1.93
CA PRO A 165 -18.69 -12.71 1.59
C PRO A 165 -17.35 -12.72 2.31
N ALA A 166 -17.01 -13.84 2.94
CA ALA A 166 -15.64 -14.08 3.37
C ALA A 166 -14.69 -13.96 2.15
N PRO A 167 -13.46 -13.48 2.31
CA PRO A 167 -12.50 -13.42 1.21
C PRO A 167 -12.28 -14.82 0.62
N ALA A 168 -12.10 -14.90 -0.70
CA ALA A 168 -11.87 -16.18 -1.39
C ALA A 168 -10.52 -16.80 -1.03
N ALA A 169 -9.55 -15.94 -0.70
CA ALA A 169 -8.23 -16.34 -0.23
C ALA A 169 -7.69 -15.29 0.74
N VAL A 170 -6.84 -15.73 1.66
CA VAL A 170 -6.12 -14.87 2.61
C VAL A 170 -4.62 -15.14 2.44
N TYR A 171 -3.88 -14.07 2.17
CA TYR A 171 -2.42 -14.09 2.08
C TYR A 171 -1.84 -13.33 3.27
N GLN A 172 -0.88 -13.93 3.94
CA GLN A 172 -0.21 -13.29 5.07
C GLN A 172 1.14 -12.71 4.63
N THR A 173 1.49 -11.57 5.23
CA THR A 173 2.79 -10.94 5.02
C THR A 173 3.30 -10.32 6.32
N ALA A 174 4.63 -10.20 6.40
CA ALA A 174 5.32 -9.63 7.55
C ALA A 174 6.24 -8.49 7.07
N PRO A 175 5.69 -7.25 6.96
CA PRO A 175 6.48 -6.12 6.49
C PRO A 175 7.68 -5.86 7.39
N THR A 176 8.81 -5.49 6.78
CA THR A 176 10.04 -5.12 7.46
C THR A 176 10.37 -3.66 7.21
N ARG A 177 11.20 -3.06 8.06
CA ARG A 177 11.69 -1.71 7.83
C ARG A 177 12.58 -1.68 6.61
N ILE A 178 12.26 -0.79 5.67
CA ILE A 178 13.06 -0.51 4.47
C ILE A 178 14.19 0.46 4.81
N ILE A 179 13.95 1.34 5.79
CA ILE A 179 14.89 2.38 6.20
C ILE A 179 15.40 2.07 7.60
N SER A 180 16.73 2.09 7.75
CA SER A 180 17.40 1.94 9.04
C SER A 180 17.93 3.29 9.51
N VAL A 181 17.77 3.58 10.80
CA VAL A 181 18.33 4.76 11.43
C VAL A 181 19.61 4.34 12.17
N ALA A 182 20.73 5.02 11.87
CA ALA A 182 22.00 4.85 12.57
C ALA A 182 22.28 6.08 13.44
N ASP A 183 22.45 5.90 14.73
CA ASP A 183 22.90 6.97 15.66
C ASP A 183 24.43 6.93 15.76
N ILE A 184 25.09 7.94 15.18
CA ILE A 184 26.54 8.06 15.14
C ILE A 184 26.98 9.12 16.15
N ARG A 185 27.70 8.68 17.20
CA ARG A 185 28.25 9.57 18.23
C ARG A 185 29.74 9.79 18.00
N VAL A 186 30.11 11.03 17.65
CA VAL A 186 31.49 11.44 17.44
C VAL A 186 32.00 12.17 18.68
N HIS A 187 32.98 11.58 19.36
CA HIS A 187 33.67 12.20 20.48
C HIS A 187 34.90 12.96 19.99
N VAL A 188 34.85 14.29 20.02
CA VAL A 188 35.96 15.12 19.60
C VAL A 188 36.72 15.67 20.82
N LYS A 189 38.02 15.44 20.87
CA LYS A 189 38.92 16.00 21.92
C LYS A 189 39.61 17.26 21.35
N GLY A 190 39.91 18.21 22.21
CA GLY A 190 40.69 19.36 21.83
C GLY A 190 39.92 20.53 21.19
N LEU A 191 38.59 20.56 21.31
CA LEU A 191 37.75 21.65 20.76
C LEU A 191 37.99 23.05 21.39
N LYS A 192 38.84 23.13 22.39
CA LYS A 192 39.12 24.41 23.11
C LYS A 192 39.52 25.58 22.18
N TYR A 193 40.08 25.25 21.03
CA TYR A 193 40.55 26.23 20.02
C TYR A 193 39.75 26.19 18.71
N ALA A 194 38.68 25.43 18.65
CA ALA A 194 37.84 25.34 17.46
C ALA A 194 36.71 26.38 17.53
N ALA A 195 36.60 27.21 16.50
CA ALA A 195 35.49 28.14 16.32
C ALA A 195 34.57 27.65 15.21
N GLY A 196 33.27 27.66 15.45
CA GLY A 196 32.26 27.26 14.47
C GLY A 196 31.49 26.02 14.83
N ALA A 197 30.37 25.77 14.13
CA ALA A 197 29.55 24.56 14.32
C ALA A 197 30.23 23.35 13.66
N PRO A 198 30.29 22.19 14.32
CA PRO A 198 30.81 20.98 13.70
C PRO A 198 29.91 20.54 12.54
N ARG A 199 30.53 20.07 11.47
CA ARG A 199 29.83 19.52 10.31
C ARG A 199 30.29 18.10 10.08
N THR A 200 29.35 17.21 9.83
CA THR A 200 29.62 15.80 9.58
C THR A 200 28.97 15.42 8.26
N HIS A 201 29.70 14.71 7.40
CA HIS A 201 29.20 14.16 6.15
C HIS A 201 29.34 12.65 6.18
N LEU A 202 28.26 11.94 5.87
CA LEU A 202 28.25 10.52 5.58
C LEU A 202 28.15 10.34 4.08
N LYS A 203 29.10 9.60 3.51
CA LYS A 203 29.17 9.33 2.06
C LYS A 203 28.93 7.84 1.80
N ASN A 204 28.57 7.52 0.55
CA ASN A 204 28.36 6.14 0.06
C ASN A 204 27.19 5.41 0.75
N LEU A 205 26.18 6.15 1.16
CA LEU A 205 24.90 5.56 1.58
C LEU A 205 23.97 5.47 0.37
N SER A 206 23.14 4.44 0.33
CA SER A 206 22.08 4.34 -0.65
C SER A 206 21.04 5.42 -0.41
N GLY A 207 20.67 6.15 -1.47
CA GLY A 207 19.63 7.17 -1.42
C GLY A 207 18.22 6.61 -1.63
N GLY A 208 18.08 5.32 -1.94
CA GLY A 208 16.80 4.71 -2.21
C GLY A 208 16.86 3.19 -2.21
N TYR A 209 15.71 2.59 -2.51
CA TYR A 209 15.49 1.17 -2.39
C TYR A 209 14.45 0.68 -3.40
N TYR A 210 14.76 -0.36 -4.17
CA TYR A 210 13.84 -1.03 -5.07
C TYR A 210 13.03 -2.08 -4.31
N LEU A 211 11.72 -1.97 -4.34
CA LEU A 211 10.83 -2.84 -3.58
C LEU A 211 10.81 -4.28 -4.10
N ASP A 212 10.97 -4.48 -5.42
CA ASP A 212 10.94 -5.81 -6.03
C ASP A 212 12.18 -6.65 -5.72
N SER A 213 13.35 -6.03 -5.77
CA SER A 213 14.63 -6.75 -5.75
C SER A 213 15.35 -6.74 -4.42
N ASP A 214 14.82 -6.06 -3.41
CA ASP A 214 15.49 -5.80 -2.14
C ASP A 214 16.89 -5.18 -2.31
N LYS A 215 17.06 -4.36 -3.36
CA LYS A 215 18.36 -3.77 -3.69
C LYS A 215 18.39 -2.27 -3.40
N PRO A 216 19.55 -1.75 -2.97
CA PRO A 216 19.73 -0.32 -2.84
C PRO A 216 19.63 0.35 -4.21
N HIS A 217 18.98 1.52 -4.25
CA HIS A 217 18.96 2.41 -5.40
C HIS A 217 20.14 3.38 -5.27
N SER A 218 21.03 3.41 -6.26
CA SER A 218 22.07 4.43 -6.35
C SER A 218 21.49 5.72 -6.92
N LEU A 219 21.67 6.83 -6.24
CA LEU A 219 21.38 8.17 -6.73
C LEU A 219 22.38 8.61 -7.82
#